data_e3273a54b074e3da505a16412d930a09
#
_entry.id   e3273a54b074e3da505a16412d930a09
#
_cell.length_a   1.000
_cell.length_b   1.000
_cell.length_c   1.000
_cell.angle_alpha   90.00
_cell.angle_beta   90.00
_cell.angle_gamma   90.00
#
_symmetry.space_group_name_H-M   'P 1'
#
loop_
_entity.id
_entity.type
_entity.pdbx_description
1 polymer ?
#
loop_
_entity_poly.entity_id
_entity_poly.type
_entity_poly.pdbx_seq_one_letter_code
_entity_poly.pdbx_strand_id
1 'polypeptide(L)'
;MGHHLVNEFITEDFRSSVKEVFAKALQGEETANFQLPLITNQGTRVEILLNATSRKDAEGRVIGVVGIGQDITARIAQEQEYSRVIETANAPIFGVDLNGEVTVWNKCAADVTSFSSAEVMGRHLVQQFISADFRASVQEVLDKALQGEETANFEFPIITKTQTRIQILLNATPRRDEYGHVIGVVGIGQDITARIAQEQEYSRLIDTANAPIFGVDVHGNVTVWNKCAANISGYTSKDTMGRHLVQQFITEDFRALVQEVFDKALQGQEDSNFAFPLITKDGRRLEILLNATSRRNVDGHIIGVVGIGQDITARLAQEQEYSRLIDT
;
A
#
# COMPACT_ATOMS: atom_id res chain seq x y z
N MET A 1 -46.81 23.79 -28.96
CA MET A 1 -46.53 23.08 -30.23
C MET A 1 -46.20 24.14 -31.29
N GLY A 2 -45.31 23.86 -32.22
CA GLY A 2 -44.88 24.81 -33.27
C GLY A 2 -43.49 25.45 -33.04
N HIS A 3 -42.79 25.04 -32.02
CA HIS A 3 -41.39 25.46 -31.79
C HIS A 3 -40.40 24.62 -32.58
N HIS A 4 -39.29 25.23 -33.00
CA HIS A 4 -38.25 24.53 -33.74
C HIS A 4 -37.27 23.85 -32.77
N LEU A 5 -37.43 22.52 -32.53
CA LEU A 5 -36.74 21.75 -31.54
C LEU A 5 -35.21 22.01 -31.52
N VAL A 6 -34.57 21.92 -32.70
CA VAL A 6 -33.12 22.05 -32.78
C VAL A 6 -32.60 23.45 -32.47
N ASN A 7 -33.34 24.49 -32.87
CA ASN A 7 -32.87 25.85 -32.71
C ASN A 7 -33.13 26.40 -31.30
N GLU A 8 -34.17 25.92 -30.63
CA GLU A 8 -34.61 26.48 -29.33
C GLU A 8 -34.13 25.68 -28.11
N PHE A 9 -34.02 24.36 -28.25
CA PHE A 9 -33.75 23.48 -27.11
C PHE A 9 -32.41 22.77 -27.17
N ILE A 10 -31.74 22.73 -28.35
CA ILE A 10 -30.43 22.10 -28.52
C ILE A 10 -29.34 23.16 -28.45
N THR A 11 -28.28 22.85 -27.68
CA THR A 11 -27.09 23.70 -27.59
C THR A 11 -26.43 23.87 -28.94
N GLU A 12 -25.81 25.03 -29.19
CA GLU A 12 -25.32 25.43 -30.52
C GLU A 12 -24.34 24.42 -31.11
N ASP A 13 -23.46 23.87 -30.29
CA ASP A 13 -22.44 22.87 -30.66
C ASP A 13 -23.03 21.56 -31.18
N PHE A 14 -24.24 21.18 -30.74
CA PHE A 14 -24.90 19.93 -31.11
C PHE A 14 -25.97 20.06 -32.21
N ARG A 15 -26.32 21.28 -32.61
CA ARG A 15 -27.38 21.50 -33.62
C ARG A 15 -27.10 20.82 -34.94
N SER A 16 -25.84 20.80 -35.39
CA SER A 16 -25.46 20.16 -36.67
C SER A 16 -25.64 18.64 -36.57
N SER A 17 -25.12 18.03 -35.50
CA SER A 17 -25.19 16.58 -35.29
C SER A 17 -26.64 16.10 -35.14
N VAL A 18 -27.49 16.86 -34.42
CA VAL A 18 -28.92 16.52 -34.27
C VAL A 18 -29.68 16.66 -35.58
N LYS A 19 -29.35 17.67 -36.39
CA LYS A 19 -29.92 17.80 -37.76
C LYS A 19 -29.58 16.58 -38.65
N GLU A 20 -28.34 16.08 -38.54
CA GLU A 20 -27.92 14.89 -39.31
C GLU A 20 -28.67 13.65 -38.81
N VAL A 21 -28.83 13.43 -37.51
CA VAL A 21 -29.63 12.35 -36.94
C VAL A 21 -31.07 12.38 -37.46
N PHE A 22 -31.71 13.55 -37.47
CA PHE A 22 -33.07 13.69 -38.00
C PHE A 22 -33.13 13.51 -39.49
N ALA A 23 -32.13 13.95 -40.25
CA ALA A 23 -32.07 13.73 -41.69
C ALA A 23 -31.97 12.22 -42.02
N LYS A 24 -31.16 11.47 -41.31
CA LYS A 24 -31.07 10.00 -41.44
C LYS A 24 -32.39 9.33 -41.10
N ALA A 25 -33.03 9.70 -39.99
CA ALA A 25 -34.31 9.20 -39.58
C ALA A 25 -35.43 9.49 -40.66
N LEU A 26 -35.40 10.67 -41.31
CA LEU A 26 -36.29 11.00 -42.42
C LEU A 26 -36.06 10.14 -43.69
N GLN A 27 -34.86 9.59 -43.85
CA GLN A 27 -34.51 8.65 -44.93
C GLN A 27 -34.89 7.20 -44.60
N GLY A 28 -35.42 6.95 -43.39
CA GLY A 28 -35.83 5.64 -42.92
C GLY A 28 -34.74 4.88 -42.16
N GLU A 29 -33.60 5.52 -41.87
CA GLU A 29 -32.55 4.98 -41.01
C GLU A 29 -32.90 5.23 -39.56
N GLU A 30 -32.76 4.18 -38.72
CA GLU A 30 -32.95 4.33 -37.28
C GLU A 30 -31.64 4.78 -36.62
N THR A 31 -31.74 5.74 -35.71
CA THR A 31 -30.61 6.17 -34.88
C THR A 31 -30.87 5.77 -33.44
N ALA A 32 -29.97 5.00 -32.86
CA ALA A 32 -30.04 4.57 -31.46
C ALA A 32 -28.88 5.14 -30.64
N ASN A 33 -29.14 5.43 -29.37
CA ASN A 33 -28.15 5.81 -28.35
C ASN A 33 -27.36 7.09 -28.70
N PHE A 34 -28.01 8.06 -29.38
CA PHE A 34 -27.39 9.35 -29.65
C PHE A 34 -27.51 10.25 -28.41
N GLN A 35 -26.36 10.60 -27.81
CA GLN A 35 -26.28 11.45 -26.62
C GLN A 35 -26.18 12.91 -27.03
N LEU A 36 -27.02 13.75 -26.41
CA LEU A 36 -26.99 15.19 -26.65
C LEU A 36 -27.43 15.98 -25.41
N PRO A 37 -26.89 17.20 -25.22
CA PRO A 37 -27.40 18.14 -24.24
C PRO A 37 -28.68 18.85 -24.75
N LEU A 38 -29.64 18.99 -23.86
CA LEU A 38 -30.88 19.73 -24.10
C LEU A 38 -31.03 20.80 -23.03
N ILE A 39 -31.50 22.00 -23.43
CA ILE A 39 -31.78 23.08 -22.47
C ILE A 39 -33.28 23.06 -22.18
N THR A 40 -33.61 22.96 -20.90
CA THR A 40 -35.01 23.02 -20.43
C THR A 40 -35.54 24.47 -20.52
N ASN A 41 -36.85 24.63 -20.41
CA ASN A 41 -37.49 25.96 -20.37
C ASN A 41 -37.07 26.83 -19.19
N GLN A 42 -36.45 26.22 -18.15
CA GLN A 42 -35.87 26.91 -16.99
C GLN A 42 -34.38 27.25 -17.21
N GLY A 43 -33.81 26.99 -18.40
CA GLY A 43 -32.41 27.22 -18.70
C GLY A 43 -31.45 26.14 -18.14
N THR A 44 -31.97 25.04 -17.59
CA THR A 44 -31.15 23.96 -17.05
C THR A 44 -30.69 23.04 -18.18
N ARG A 45 -29.42 22.71 -18.22
CA ARG A 45 -28.86 21.71 -19.16
C ARG A 45 -29.13 20.30 -18.63
N VAL A 46 -29.70 19.46 -19.47
CA VAL A 46 -29.92 18.04 -19.22
C VAL A 46 -29.28 17.21 -20.33
N GLU A 47 -28.73 16.07 -19.99
CA GLU A 47 -28.15 15.13 -20.94
C GLU A 47 -29.18 14.08 -21.32
N ILE A 48 -29.47 13.98 -22.63
CA ILE A 48 -30.50 13.08 -23.17
C ILE A 48 -29.85 12.01 -24.03
N LEU A 49 -30.24 10.76 -23.82
CA LEU A 49 -29.98 9.64 -24.71
C LEU A 49 -31.18 9.53 -25.68
N LEU A 50 -30.95 9.87 -26.93
CA LEU A 50 -32.00 9.95 -27.97
C LEU A 50 -31.97 8.73 -28.88
N ASN A 51 -33.14 8.12 -29.07
CA ASN A 51 -33.43 7.19 -30.17
C ASN A 51 -34.41 7.88 -31.11
N ALA A 52 -34.06 7.91 -32.38
CA ALA A 52 -34.89 8.57 -33.42
C ALA A 52 -35.26 7.58 -34.52
N THR A 53 -36.55 7.51 -34.83
CA THR A 53 -37.10 6.65 -35.85
C THR A 53 -38.01 7.42 -36.81
N SER A 54 -38.18 6.94 -38.05
CA SER A 54 -39.11 7.51 -39.02
C SER A 54 -40.55 7.25 -38.62
N ARG A 55 -41.40 8.29 -38.69
CA ARG A 55 -42.85 8.18 -38.60
C ARG A 55 -43.43 8.03 -40.02
N LYS A 56 -44.20 6.98 -40.28
CA LYS A 56 -44.80 6.68 -41.57
C LYS A 56 -46.31 6.79 -41.53
N ASP A 57 -46.95 7.14 -42.67
CA ASP A 57 -48.37 7.12 -42.85
C ASP A 57 -48.86 5.68 -43.13
N ALA A 58 -50.18 5.52 -43.40
CA ALA A 58 -50.79 4.22 -43.72
C ALA A 58 -50.27 3.62 -45.04
N GLU A 59 -49.77 4.46 -45.93
CA GLU A 59 -49.21 4.09 -47.24
C GLU A 59 -47.67 3.86 -47.15
N GLY A 60 -47.05 3.93 -45.94
CA GLY A 60 -45.64 3.68 -45.73
C GLY A 60 -44.71 4.87 -46.03
N ARG A 61 -45.27 6.04 -46.40
CA ARG A 61 -44.45 7.26 -46.66
C ARG A 61 -43.99 7.90 -45.39
N VAL A 62 -42.73 8.31 -45.32
CA VAL A 62 -42.19 9.01 -44.15
C VAL A 62 -42.81 10.41 -44.06
N ILE A 63 -43.51 10.66 -42.96
CA ILE A 63 -44.21 11.92 -42.66
C ILE A 63 -43.57 12.70 -41.51
N GLY A 64 -42.50 12.18 -40.93
CA GLY A 64 -41.79 12.86 -39.83
C GLY A 64 -40.85 11.92 -39.08
N VAL A 65 -40.33 12.40 -37.96
CA VAL A 65 -39.47 11.65 -37.05
C VAL A 65 -40.14 11.61 -35.68
N VAL A 66 -40.03 10.47 -35.01
CA VAL A 66 -40.37 10.30 -33.61
C VAL A 66 -39.04 10.09 -32.85
N GLY A 67 -38.77 10.95 -31.87
CA GLY A 67 -37.65 10.79 -30.99
C GLY A 67 -38.11 10.40 -29.56
N ILE A 68 -37.49 9.39 -29.01
CA ILE A 68 -37.64 9.01 -27.61
C ILE A 68 -36.33 9.36 -26.91
N GLY A 69 -36.41 10.27 -25.91
CA GLY A 69 -35.26 10.71 -25.13
C GLY A 69 -35.36 10.20 -23.69
N GLN A 70 -34.27 9.66 -23.20
CA GLN A 70 -34.11 9.31 -21.79
C GLN A 70 -33.19 10.34 -21.13
N ASP A 71 -33.62 10.93 -20.01
CA ASP A 71 -32.74 11.77 -19.21
C ASP A 71 -31.69 10.90 -18.51
N ILE A 72 -30.42 11.14 -18.82
CA ILE A 72 -29.26 10.44 -18.27
C ILE A 72 -28.37 11.37 -17.46
N THR A 73 -28.83 12.58 -17.12
CA THR A 73 -28.05 13.61 -16.44
C THR A 73 -27.50 13.11 -15.10
N ALA A 74 -28.36 12.50 -14.30
CA ALA A 74 -27.96 11.96 -12.99
C ALA A 74 -26.92 10.83 -13.12
N ARG A 75 -27.07 9.96 -14.14
CA ARG A 75 -26.12 8.87 -14.40
C ARG A 75 -24.75 9.42 -14.79
N ILE A 76 -24.70 10.38 -15.68
CA ILE A 76 -23.44 11.02 -16.11
C ILE A 76 -22.79 11.76 -14.95
N ALA A 77 -23.57 12.52 -14.17
CA ALA A 77 -23.05 13.21 -12.99
C ALA A 77 -22.45 12.24 -11.97
N GLN A 78 -23.07 11.11 -11.76
CA GLN A 78 -22.57 10.05 -10.89
C GLN A 78 -21.28 9.40 -11.41
N GLU A 79 -21.22 9.08 -12.70
CA GLU A 79 -20.03 8.53 -13.37
C GLU A 79 -18.85 9.52 -13.28
N GLN A 80 -19.09 10.81 -13.49
CA GLN A 80 -18.08 11.86 -13.38
C GLN A 80 -17.60 12.03 -11.93
N GLU A 81 -18.49 11.94 -10.94
CA GLU A 81 -18.12 12.02 -9.53
C GLU A 81 -17.25 10.83 -9.12
N TYR A 82 -17.60 9.60 -9.51
CA TYR A 82 -16.76 8.43 -9.26
C TYR A 82 -15.38 8.56 -9.91
N SER A 83 -15.34 9.01 -11.16
CA SER A 83 -14.08 9.25 -11.86
C SER A 83 -13.22 10.28 -11.11
N ARG A 84 -13.85 11.38 -10.65
CA ARG A 84 -13.16 12.42 -9.89
C ARG A 84 -12.63 11.90 -8.55
N VAL A 85 -13.39 11.11 -7.81
CA VAL A 85 -12.95 10.52 -6.54
C VAL A 85 -11.74 9.62 -6.75
N ILE A 86 -11.75 8.78 -7.78
CA ILE A 86 -10.62 7.91 -8.14
C ILE A 86 -9.40 8.75 -8.52
N GLU A 87 -9.59 9.77 -9.35
CA GLU A 87 -8.49 10.62 -9.87
C GLU A 87 -7.82 11.46 -8.79
N THR A 88 -8.59 11.90 -7.79
CA THR A 88 -8.09 12.74 -6.68
C THR A 88 -7.63 11.94 -5.46
N ALA A 89 -7.76 10.62 -5.46
CA ALA A 89 -7.32 9.77 -4.36
C ALA A 89 -5.80 9.88 -4.15
N ASN A 90 -5.38 9.96 -2.88
CA ASN A 90 -3.96 10.02 -2.48
C ASN A 90 -3.27 8.63 -2.46
N ALA A 91 -3.84 7.65 -3.13
CA ALA A 91 -3.28 6.31 -3.29
C ALA A 91 -3.24 5.95 -4.77
N PRO A 92 -2.20 5.26 -5.26
CA PRO A 92 -2.20 4.70 -6.61
C PRO A 92 -3.34 3.70 -6.75
N ILE A 93 -4.25 3.99 -7.68
CA ILE A 93 -5.39 3.12 -8.02
C ILE A 93 -5.24 2.72 -9.49
N PHE A 94 -5.33 1.42 -9.74
CA PHE A 94 -5.38 0.87 -11.07
C PHE A 94 -6.53 -0.14 -11.22
N GLY A 95 -6.98 -0.34 -12.42
CA GLY A 95 -7.91 -1.42 -12.75
C GLY A 95 -7.42 -2.19 -13.97
N VAL A 96 -7.68 -3.48 -14.00
CA VAL A 96 -7.48 -4.30 -15.19
C VAL A 96 -8.75 -5.05 -15.54
N ASP A 97 -8.91 -5.39 -16.82
CA ASP A 97 -9.96 -6.28 -17.29
C ASP A 97 -9.59 -7.77 -17.11
N LEU A 98 -10.40 -8.66 -17.65
CA LEU A 98 -10.18 -10.11 -17.60
C LEU A 98 -8.91 -10.57 -18.32
N ASN A 99 -8.40 -9.78 -19.27
CA ASN A 99 -7.18 -10.06 -20.01
C ASN A 99 -5.92 -9.47 -19.35
N GLY A 100 -6.08 -8.74 -18.23
CA GLY A 100 -5.00 -8.03 -17.57
C GLY A 100 -4.62 -6.70 -18.23
N GLU A 101 -5.48 -6.17 -19.13
CA GLU A 101 -5.30 -4.87 -19.76
C GLU A 101 -5.78 -3.75 -18.85
N VAL A 102 -5.02 -2.66 -18.75
CA VAL A 102 -5.32 -1.54 -17.86
C VAL A 102 -6.56 -0.79 -18.30
N THR A 103 -7.53 -0.69 -17.40
CA THR A 103 -8.82 0.03 -17.59
C THR A 103 -8.98 1.25 -16.68
N VAL A 104 -8.21 1.32 -15.60
CA VAL A 104 -8.15 2.46 -14.65
C VAL A 104 -6.71 2.72 -14.30
N TRP A 105 -6.32 4.00 -14.29
CA TRP A 105 -5.00 4.46 -13.88
C TRP A 105 -5.11 5.89 -13.42
N ASN A 106 -5.19 6.10 -12.10
CA ASN A 106 -5.40 7.43 -11.55
C ASN A 106 -4.13 8.28 -11.53
N LYS A 107 -4.30 9.56 -11.23
CA LYS A 107 -3.20 10.52 -11.14
C LYS A 107 -2.10 10.07 -10.19
N CYS A 108 -2.45 9.57 -9.01
CA CYS A 108 -1.45 9.11 -8.03
C CYS A 108 -0.63 7.93 -8.57
N ALA A 109 -1.23 6.99 -9.29
CA ALA A 109 -0.51 5.91 -9.96
C ALA A 109 0.46 6.44 -11.02
N ALA A 110 0.04 7.45 -11.79
CA ALA A 110 0.90 8.11 -12.77
C ALA A 110 2.09 8.86 -12.09
N ASP A 111 1.82 9.60 -11.03
CA ASP A 111 2.83 10.36 -10.29
C ASP A 111 3.88 9.43 -9.65
N VAL A 112 3.44 8.35 -9.00
CA VAL A 112 4.31 7.38 -8.32
C VAL A 112 5.17 6.57 -9.30
N THR A 113 4.59 6.12 -10.42
CA THR A 113 5.28 5.26 -11.38
C THR A 113 5.97 6.02 -12.50
N SER A 114 5.63 7.30 -12.69
CA SER A 114 6.02 8.16 -13.82
C SER A 114 5.50 7.67 -15.19
N PHE A 115 4.56 6.74 -15.23
CA PHE A 115 3.85 6.33 -16.43
C PHE A 115 2.50 7.05 -16.48
N SER A 116 2.26 7.85 -17.53
CA SER A 116 0.97 8.54 -17.72
C SER A 116 -0.15 7.54 -18.04
N SER A 117 -1.39 7.92 -17.76
CA SER A 117 -2.57 7.12 -18.10
C SER A 117 -2.62 6.81 -19.61
N ALA A 118 -2.30 7.76 -20.47
CA ALA A 118 -2.27 7.56 -21.93
C ALA A 118 -1.25 6.49 -22.39
N GLU A 119 -0.19 6.26 -21.61
CA GLU A 119 0.82 5.24 -21.93
C GLU A 119 0.46 3.85 -21.47
N VAL A 120 -0.40 3.73 -20.44
CA VAL A 120 -0.71 2.43 -19.82
C VAL A 120 -2.08 1.89 -20.17
N MET A 121 -3.06 2.74 -20.46
CA MET A 121 -4.43 2.32 -20.79
C MET A 121 -4.47 1.35 -21.96
N GLY A 122 -5.23 0.26 -21.84
CA GLY A 122 -5.36 -0.80 -22.85
C GLY A 122 -4.12 -1.67 -23.03
N ARG A 123 -3.10 -1.54 -22.17
CA ARG A 123 -1.90 -2.38 -22.22
C ARG A 123 -1.90 -3.38 -21.07
N HIS A 124 -1.27 -4.52 -21.29
CA HIS A 124 -1.19 -5.59 -20.31
C HIS A 124 -0.26 -5.19 -19.16
N LEU A 125 -0.83 -5.00 -17.95
CA LEU A 125 -0.15 -4.47 -16.78
C LEU A 125 1.13 -5.25 -16.44
N VAL A 126 0.99 -6.56 -16.23
CA VAL A 126 2.09 -7.41 -15.74
C VAL A 126 3.21 -7.54 -16.75
N GLN A 127 2.87 -7.75 -18.02
CA GLN A 127 3.89 -8.01 -19.05
C GLN A 127 4.72 -6.78 -19.39
N GLN A 128 4.12 -5.57 -19.33
CA GLN A 128 4.78 -4.35 -19.81
C GLN A 128 5.36 -3.49 -18.69
N PHE A 129 4.75 -3.49 -17.50
CA PHE A 129 5.12 -2.55 -16.44
C PHE A 129 5.69 -3.21 -15.18
N ILE A 130 5.64 -4.55 -15.08
CA ILE A 130 6.23 -5.28 -13.95
C ILE A 130 7.56 -5.92 -14.40
N SER A 131 8.60 -5.79 -13.57
CA SER A 131 9.90 -6.40 -13.83
C SER A 131 9.80 -7.94 -13.91
N ALA A 132 10.63 -8.56 -14.73
CA ALA A 132 10.58 -9.99 -15.03
C ALA A 132 10.55 -10.87 -13.77
N ASP A 133 11.33 -10.51 -12.74
CA ASP A 133 11.47 -11.27 -11.50
C ASP A 133 10.16 -11.34 -10.68
N PHE A 134 9.25 -10.36 -10.85
CA PHE A 134 8.01 -10.26 -10.07
C PHE A 134 6.75 -10.54 -10.87
N ARG A 135 6.87 -10.75 -12.21
CA ARG A 135 5.70 -11.02 -13.07
C ARG A 135 4.87 -12.21 -12.59
N ALA A 136 5.53 -13.31 -12.26
CA ALA A 136 4.83 -14.51 -11.80
C ALA A 136 4.03 -14.26 -10.52
N SER A 137 4.63 -13.61 -9.53
CA SER A 137 3.97 -13.32 -8.24
C SER A 137 2.83 -12.34 -8.39
N VAL A 138 3.00 -11.26 -9.18
CA VAL A 138 1.95 -10.28 -9.42
C VAL A 138 0.82 -10.89 -10.26
N GLN A 139 1.14 -11.73 -11.24
CA GLN A 139 0.13 -12.45 -12.03
C GLN A 139 -0.72 -13.37 -11.13
N GLU A 140 -0.09 -14.11 -10.22
CA GLU A 140 -0.81 -14.98 -9.28
C GLU A 140 -1.80 -14.18 -8.41
N VAL A 141 -1.41 -12.99 -7.94
CA VAL A 141 -2.30 -12.11 -7.17
C VAL A 141 -3.50 -11.65 -8.01
N LEU A 142 -3.26 -11.25 -9.25
CA LEU A 142 -4.34 -10.85 -10.16
C LEU A 142 -5.26 -12.02 -10.52
N ASP A 143 -4.69 -13.20 -10.77
CA ASP A 143 -5.46 -14.42 -11.09
C ASP A 143 -6.37 -14.85 -9.93
N LYS A 144 -5.89 -14.79 -8.68
CA LYS A 144 -6.71 -15.00 -7.48
C LYS A 144 -7.86 -14.00 -7.41
N ALA A 145 -7.58 -12.72 -7.64
CA ALA A 145 -8.61 -11.69 -7.65
C ALA A 145 -9.63 -11.90 -8.78
N LEU A 146 -9.21 -12.36 -9.97
CA LEU A 146 -10.11 -12.73 -11.06
C LEU A 146 -10.96 -13.97 -10.73
N GLN A 147 -10.50 -14.85 -9.84
CA GLN A 147 -11.27 -15.98 -9.32
C GLN A 147 -12.23 -15.57 -8.19
N GLY A 148 -12.20 -14.31 -7.79
CA GLY A 148 -13.09 -13.74 -6.79
C GLY A 148 -12.51 -13.70 -5.38
N GLU A 149 -11.23 -14.02 -5.20
CA GLU A 149 -10.51 -13.94 -3.93
C GLU A 149 -9.89 -12.54 -3.76
N GLU A 150 -9.98 -11.98 -2.57
CA GLU A 150 -9.32 -10.71 -2.25
C GLU A 150 -7.89 -10.99 -1.77
N THR A 151 -6.95 -10.18 -2.27
CA THR A 151 -5.56 -10.23 -1.81
C THR A 151 -5.23 -8.94 -1.06
N ALA A 152 -4.70 -9.08 0.15
CA ALA A 152 -4.26 -7.95 0.95
C ALA A 152 -2.77 -8.03 1.30
N ASN A 153 -2.14 -6.87 1.43
CA ASN A 153 -0.77 -6.71 1.90
C ASN A 153 0.30 -7.45 1.06
N PHE A 154 0.12 -7.47 -0.25
CA PHE A 154 1.14 -8.02 -1.15
C PHE A 154 2.21 -6.97 -1.45
N GLU A 155 3.44 -7.24 -1.02
CA GLU A 155 4.57 -6.32 -1.22
C GLU A 155 5.42 -6.75 -2.42
N PHE A 156 5.70 -5.82 -3.32
CA PHE A 156 6.61 -6.05 -4.46
C PHE A 156 7.25 -4.74 -4.94
N PRO A 157 8.44 -4.81 -5.56
CA PRO A 157 9.05 -3.66 -6.17
C PRO A 157 8.52 -3.38 -7.57
N ILE A 158 8.36 -2.11 -7.90
CA ILE A 158 8.13 -1.61 -9.25
C ILE A 158 9.35 -0.82 -9.70
N ILE A 159 9.70 -0.93 -10.96
CA ILE A 159 10.66 -0.04 -11.61
C ILE A 159 9.86 1.04 -12.34
N THR A 160 10.03 2.28 -11.92
CA THR A 160 9.38 3.43 -12.52
C THR A 160 9.94 3.69 -13.93
N LYS A 161 9.26 4.54 -14.70
CA LYS A 161 9.75 4.98 -16.02
C LYS A 161 11.12 5.66 -15.94
N THR A 162 11.43 6.30 -14.82
CA THR A 162 12.73 6.94 -14.53
C THR A 162 13.78 5.97 -14.01
N GLN A 163 13.54 4.65 -14.10
CA GLN A 163 14.43 3.59 -13.62
C GLN A 163 14.66 3.62 -12.09
N THR A 164 13.82 4.28 -11.33
CA THR A 164 13.85 4.26 -9.87
C THR A 164 13.08 3.03 -9.36
N ARG A 165 13.66 2.31 -8.42
CA ARG A 165 12.98 1.19 -7.74
C ARG A 165 12.17 1.73 -6.56
N ILE A 166 10.88 1.45 -6.54
CA ILE A 166 9.97 1.75 -5.46
C ILE A 166 9.33 0.47 -4.92
N GLN A 167 8.94 0.48 -3.65
CA GLN A 167 8.25 -0.65 -3.00
C GLN A 167 6.77 -0.33 -2.86
N ILE A 168 5.93 -1.20 -3.39
CA ILE A 168 4.47 -1.04 -3.35
C ILE A 168 3.87 -2.13 -2.46
N LEU A 169 3.00 -1.71 -1.57
CA LEU A 169 2.06 -2.57 -0.86
C LEU A 169 0.73 -2.56 -1.62
N LEU A 170 0.30 -3.71 -2.13
CA LEU A 170 -0.88 -3.85 -2.98
C LEU A 170 -2.01 -4.60 -2.28
N ASN A 171 -3.20 -4.05 -2.37
CA ASN A 171 -4.46 -4.74 -2.14
C ASN A 171 -5.20 -4.87 -3.47
N ALA A 172 -5.61 -6.08 -3.83
CA ALA A 172 -6.32 -6.36 -5.07
C ALA A 172 -7.69 -7.00 -4.78
N THR A 173 -8.75 -6.42 -5.36
CA THR A 173 -10.12 -6.85 -5.19
C THR A 173 -10.80 -7.10 -6.54
N PRO A 174 -11.67 -8.11 -6.65
CA PRO A 174 -12.42 -8.36 -7.87
C PRO A 174 -13.43 -7.24 -8.15
N ARG A 175 -13.44 -6.73 -9.38
CA ARG A 175 -14.49 -5.85 -9.88
C ARG A 175 -15.61 -6.69 -10.48
N ARG A 176 -16.84 -6.45 -10.03
CA ARG A 176 -18.02 -7.21 -10.45
C ARG A 176 -19.01 -6.34 -11.21
N ASP A 177 -19.76 -6.95 -12.11
CA ASP A 177 -20.93 -6.34 -12.75
C ASP A 177 -22.17 -6.36 -11.83
N GLU A 178 -23.31 -5.85 -12.33
CA GLU A 178 -24.58 -5.83 -11.60
C GLU A 178 -25.16 -7.24 -11.33
N TYR A 179 -24.69 -8.27 -12.04
CA TYR A 179 -25.07 -9.67 -11.85
C TYR A 179 -24.12 -10.45 -10.93
N GLY A 180 -23.05 -9.79 -10.46
CA GLY A 180 -22.05 -10.40 -9.59
C GLY A 180 -20.92 -11.12 -10.32
N HIS A 181 -20.88 -11.13 -11.65
CA HIS A 181 -19.78 -11.73 -12.40
C HIS A 181 -18.53 -10.86 -12.29
N VAL A 182 -17.38 -11.50 -12.12
CA VAL A 182 -16.09 -10.79 -12.12
C VAL A 182 -15.80 -10.30 -13.54
N ILE A 183 -15.59 -8.99 -13.68
CA ILE A 183 -15.29 -8.30 -14.94
C ILE A 183 -13.89 -7.68 -14.96
N GLY A 184 -13.10 -7.91 -13.91
CA GLY A 184 -11.75 -7.40 -13.80
C GLY A 184 -11.28 -7.30 -12.35
N VAL A 185 -10.18 -6.60 -12.14
CA VAL A 185 -9.59 -6.37 -10.80
C VAL A 185 -9.36 -4.89 -10.61
N VAL A 186 -9.60 -4.40 -9.40
CA VAL A 186 -9.14 -3.09 -8.93
C VAL A 186 -8.04 -3.30 -7.90
N GLY A 187 -6.90 -2.65 -8.11
CA GLY A 187 -5.80 -2.62 -7.18
C GLY A 187 -5.64 -1.24 -6.55
N ILE A 188 -5.41 -1.22 -5.25
CA ILE A 188 -5.03 -0.03 -4.50
C ILE A 188 -3.64 -0.27 -3.96
N GLY A 189 -2.70 0.58 -4.37
CA GLY A 189 -1.31 0.53 -3.93
C GLY A 189 -1.01 1.55 -2.84
N GLN A 190 0.06 1.31 -2.12
CA GLN A 190 0.70 2.28 -1.24
C GLN A 190 2.20 2.25 -1.50
N ASP A 191 2.81 3.40 -1.76
CA ASP A 191 4.27 3.50 -1.78
C ASP A 191 4.80 3.42 -0.35
N ILE A 192 5.54 2.34 -0.07
CA ILE A 192 6.14 2.07 1.23
C ILE A 192 7.67 2.21 1.20
N THR A 193 8.22 2.77 0.13
CA THR A 193 9.67 2.91 -0.09
C THR A 193 10.35 3.67 1.05
N ALA A 194 9.79 4.81 1.44
CA ALA A 194 10.33 5.64 2.53
C ALA A 194 10.25 4.90 3.88
N ARG A 195 9.15 4.17 4.15
CA ARG A 195 9.00 3.37 5.37
C ARG A 195 10.06 2.28 5.46
N ILE A 196 10.25 1.52 4.39
CA ILE A 196 11.26 0.44 4.35
C ILE A 196 12.67 1.02 4.45
N ALA A 197 12.97 2.13 3.75
CA ALA A 197 14.26 2.80 3.86
C ALA A 197 14.55 3.27 5.29
N GLN A 198 13.56 3.81 5.98
CA GLN A 198 13.69 4.24 7.37
C GLN A 198 13.91 3.04 8.32
N GLU A 199 13.17 1.94 8.16
CA GLU A 199 13.36 0.72 8.93
C GLU A 199 14.76 0.12 8.72
N GLN A 200 15.25 0.11 7.48
CA GLN A 200 16.60 -0.34 7.16
C GLN A 200 17.68 0.56 7.75
N GLU A 201 17.49 1.88 7.73
CA GLU A 201 18.43 2.82 8.33
C GLU A 201 18.48 2.66 9.86
N TYR A 202 17.34 2.50 10.56
CA TYR A 202 17.33 2.19 11.98
C TYR A 202 18.06 0.88 12.29
N SER A 203 17.81 -0.17 11.52
CA SER A 203 18.51 -1.45 11.68
C SER A 203 20.02 -1.26 11.50
N ARG A 204 20.43 -0.51 10.49
CA ARG A 204 21.85 -0.21 10.22
C ARG A 204 22.50 0.58 11.36
N LEU A 205 21.83 1.60 11.90
CA LEU A 205 22.34 2.40 13.03
C LEU A 205 22.53 1.52 14.27
N ILE A 206 21.60 0.63 14.57
CA ILE A 206 21.72 -0.33 15.67
C ILE A 206 22.89 -1.30 15.42
N ASP A 207 23.05 -1.81 14.21
CA ASP A 207 24.11 -2.77 13.86
C ASP A 207 25.52 -2.17 13.84
N THR A 208 25.63 -0.88 13.54
CA THR A 208 26.93 -0.18 13.53
C THR A 208 27.33 0.40 14.87
N ALA A 209 26.45 0.33 15.88
CA ALA A 209 26.78 0.79 17.23
C ALA A 209 27.93 -0.04 17.82
N ASN A 210 28.88 0.65 18.47
CA ASN A 210 30.03 0.03 19.15
C ASN A 210 29.68 -0.55 20.53
N ALA A 211 28.41 -0.69 20.84
CA ALA A 211 27.91 -1.28 22.07
C ALA A 211 27.00 -2.45 21.76
N PRO A 212 27.01 -3.54 22.56
CA PRO A 212 26.01 -4.59 22.41
C PRO A 212 24.63 -4.04 22.75
N ILE A 213 23.72 -4.12 21.77
CA ILE A 213 22.33 -3.72 21.88
C ILE A 213 21.47 -4.95 21.69
N PHE A 214 20.55 -5.17 22.60
CA PHE A 214 19.53 -6.20 22.45
C PHE A 214 18.15 -5.67 22.86
N GLY A 215 17.11 -6.29 22.37
CA GLY A 215 15.74 -6.02 22.78
C GLY A 215 15.01 -7.31 23.06
N VAL A 216 14.05 -7.25 23.98
CA VAL A 216 13.12 -8.35 24.26
C VAL A 216 11.69 -7.86 24.22
N ASP A 217 10.76 -8.76 23.93
CA ASP A 217 9.32 -8.51 24.08
C ASP A 217 8.89 -8.61 25.56
N VAL A 218 7.60 -8.45 25.84
CA VAL A 218 7.03 -8.55 27.20
C VAL A 218 7.15 -9.96 27.81
N HIS A 219 7.45 -10.96 27.00
CA HIS A 219 7.65 -12.36 27.42
C HIS A 219 9.13 -12.71 27.58
N GLY A 220 10.04 -11.77 27.35
CA GLY A 220 11.49 -11.97 27.43
C GLY A 220 12.11 -12.62 26.19
N ASN A 221 11.38 -12.72 25.06
CA ASN A 221 11.93 -13.25 23.82
C ASN A 221 12.71 -12.17 23.08
N VAL A 222 13.85 -12.52 22.53
CA VAL A 222 14.74 -11.59 21.82
C VAL A 222 14.07 -11.07 20.55
N THR A 223 14.00 -9.74 20.41
CA THR A 223 13.46 -9.02 19.27
C THR A 223 14.50 -8.14 18.55
N VAL A 224 15.60 -7.83 19.22
CA VAL A 224 16.74 -7.08 18.67
C VAL A 224 18.03 -7.75 19.17
N TRP A 225 19.01 -7.92 18.28
CA TRP A 225 20.33 -8.45 18.59
C TRP A 225 21.32 -7.91 17.58
N ASN A 226 22.03 -6.84 17.94
CA ASN A 226 22.90 -6.15 17.01
C ASN A 226 24.22 -6.91 16.76
N LYS A 227 24.95 -6.45 15.76
CA LYS A 227 26.23 -7.05 15.36
C LYS A 227 27.27 -7.03 16.49
N CYS A 228 27.30 -5.99 17.32
CA CYS A 228 28.20 -5.91 18.46
C CYS A 228 27.85 -6.98 19.52
N ALA A 229 26.57 -7.16 19.85
CA ALA A 229 26.13 -8.22 20.76
C ALA A 229 26.49 -9.61 20.23
N ALA A 230 26.34 -9.83 18.92
CA ALA A 230 26.73 -11.09 18.28
C ALA A 230 28.24 -11.32 18.35
N ASN A 231 29.05 -10.32 18.09
CA ASN A 231 30.51 -10.42 18.13
C ASN A 231 31.06 -10.70 19.53
N ILE A 232 30.49 -10.03 20.55
CA ILE A 232 30.91 -10.18 21.93
C ILE A 232 30.52 -11.55 22.52
N SER A 233 29.25 -11.93 22.29
CA SER A 233 28.69 -13.16 22.89
C SER A 233 29.01 -14.43 22.09
N GLY A 234 29.32 -14.31 20.79
CA GLY A 234 29.46 -15.42 19.88
C GLY A 234 28.14 -16.02 19.40
N TYR A 235 26.98 -15.52 19.84
CA TYR A 235 25.67 -15.93 19.38
C TYR A 235 25.18 -15.01 18.27
N THR A 236 24.90 -15.56 17.10
CA THR A 236 24.38 -14.77 15.97
C THR A 236 22.92 -14.36 16.22
N SER A 237 22.43 -13.35 15.48
CA SER A 237 21.02 -12.97 15.54
C SER A 237 20.08 -14.15 15.20
N LYS A 238 20.47 -15.06 14.28
CA LYS A 238 19.72 -16.29 13.98
C LYS A 238 19.64 -17.25 15.16
N ASP A 239 20.67 -17.28 16.00
CA ASP A 239 20.69 -18.13 17.20
C ASP A 239 19.78 -17.59 18.32
N THR A 240 19.55 -16.29 18.35
CA THR A 240 18.93 -15.60 19.50
C THR A 240 17.50 -15.13 19.27
N MET A 241 17.16 -14.68 18.06
CA MET A 241 15.84 -14.12 17.74
C MET A 241 14.69 -15.07 18.09
N GLY A 242 13.68 -14.55 18.77
CA GLY A 242 12.49 -15.29 19.21
C GLY A 242 12.73 -16.23 20.38
N ARG A 243 13.95 -16.34 20.91
CA ARG A 243 14.28 -17.16 22.07
C ARG A 243 14.27 -16.34 23.34
N HIS A 244 13.95 -17.01 24.45
CA HIS A 244 13.90 -16.35 25.76
C HIS A 244 15.31 -16.02 26.25
N LEU A 245 15.63 -14.73 26.38
CA LEU A 245 16.99 -14.25 26.67
C LEU A 245 17.54 -14.81 27.96
N VAL A 246 16.81 -14.64 29.09
CA VAL A 246 17.28 -15.02 30.41
C VAL A 246 17.44 -16.52 30.54
N GLN A 247 16.49 -17.30 30.05
CA GLN A 247 16.51 -18.76 30.24
C GLN A 247 17.56 -19.47 29.39
N GLN A 248 17.89 -18.93 28.20
CA GLN A 248 18.78 -19.63 27.26
C GLN A 248 20.20 -19.08 27.22
N PHE A 249 20.40 -17.81 27.53
CA PHE A 249 21.71 -17.16 27.34
C PHE A 249 22.33 -16.60 28.64
N ILE A 250 21.57 -16.61 29.75
CA ILE A 250 22.09 -16.20 31.08
C ILE A 250 22.31 -17.46 31.92
N THR A 251 23.47 -17.49 32.63
CA THR A 251 23.80 -18.59 33.56
C THR A 251 22.80 -18.66 34.69
N GLU A 252 22.58 -19.85 35.21
CA GLU A 252 21.54 -20.17 36.20
C GLU A 252 21.66 -19.24 37.45
N ASP A 253 22.88 -19.00 37.93
CA ASP A 253 23.16 -18.16 39.10
C ASP A 253 22.71 -16.71 38.94
N PHE A 254 22.64 -16.21 37.73
CA PHE A 254 22.29 -14.80 37.42
C PHE A 254 20.90 -14.61 36.82
N ARG A 255 20.16 -15.69 36.50
CA ARG A 255 18.85 -15.60 35.93
C ARG A 255 17.84 -14.81 36.74
N ALA A 256 17.79 -15.08 38.06
CA ALA A 256 16.87 -14.37 38.94
C ALA A 256 17.16 -12.86 38.98
N LEU A 257 18.43 -12.48 39.03
CA LEU A 257 18.86 -11.11 39.11
C LEU A 257 18.61 -10.33 37.78
N VAL A 258 18.91 -10.95 36.63
CA VAL A 258 18.65 -10.37 35.32
C VAL A 258 17.14 -10.29 35.06
N GLN A 259 16.37 -11.27 35.51
CA GLN A 259 14.91 -11.25 35.41
C GLN A 259 14.32 -10.08 36.21
N GLU A 260 14.81 -9.83 37.44
CA GLU A 260 14.36 -8.69 38.24
C GLU A 260 14.58 -7.34 37.54
N VAL A 261 15.72 -7.16 36.84
CA VAL A 261 16.01 -5.95 36.06
C VAL A 261 15.01 -5.80 34.91
N PHE A 262 14.69 -6.88 34.20
CA PHE A 262 13.69 -6.83 33.14
C PHE A 262 12.29 -6.55 33.68
N ASP A 263 11.88 -7.16 34.76
CA ASP A 263 10.59 -6.96 35.41
C ASP A 263 10.40 -5.49 35.84
N LYS A 264 11.45 -4.88 36.42
CA LYS A 264 11.48 -3.42 36.74
C LYS A 264 11.33 -2.57 35.49
N ALA A 265 12.07 -2.89 34.40
CA ALA A 265 11.99 -2.16 33.16
C ALA A 265 10.59 -2.32 32.51
N LEU A 266 9.95 -3.49 32.59
CA LEU A 266 8.58 -3.72 32.15
C LEU A 266 7.53 -2.96 32.98
N GLN A 267 7.87 -2.54 34.19
CA GLN A 267 7.05 -1.65 35.03
C GLN A 267 7.34 -0.16 34.77
N GLY A 268 8.24 0.15 33.85
CA GLY A 268 8.65 1.51 33.50
C GLY A 268 9.71 2.11 34.46
N GLN A 269 10.31 1.30 35.29
CA GLN A 269 11.44 1.68 36.14
C GLN A 269 12.72 1.41 35.33
N GLU A 270 13.48 2.45 35.06
CA GLU A 270 14.77 2.33 34.38
C GLU A 270 15.83 1.88 35.40
N ASP A 271 16.54 0.81 35.10
CA ASP A 271 17.70 0.36 35.87
C ASP A 271 18.95 0.64 35.04
N SER A 272 19.87 1.39 35.65
CA SER A 272 21.13 1.77 35.02
C SER A 272 22.32 1.23 35.82
N ASN A 273 23.38 0.86 35.07
CA ASN A 273 24.65 0.37 35.66
C ASN A 273 24.54 -0.97 36.40
N PHE A 274 23.69 -1.87 35.89
CA PHE A 274 23.62 -3.23 36.37
C PHE A 274 24.73 -4.08 35.76
N ALA A 275 25.65 -4.61 36.59
CA ALA A 275 26.74 -5.47 36.12
C ALA A 275 26.42 -6.95 36.32
N PHE A 276 26.63 -7.78 35.33
CA PHE A 276 26.49 -9.23 35.42
C PHE A 276 27.46 -9.97 34.47
N PRO A 277 27.83 -11.21 34.78
CA PRO A 277 28.64 -12.02 33.90
C PRO A 277 27.79 -12.63 32.77
N LEU A 278 28.26 -12.47 31.54
CA LEU A 278 27.77 -13.16 30.36
C LEU A 278 28.73 -14.30 30.00
N ILE A 279 28.20 -15.50 29.76
CA ILE A 279 29.00 -16.60 29.22
C ILE A 279 28.80 -16.63 27.72
N THR A 280 29.89 -16.48 26.99
CA THR A 280 29.91 -16.54 25.53
C THR A 280 29.67 -17.97 25.00
N LYS A 281 29.36 -18.13 23.74
CA LYS A 281 29.12 -19.43 23.08
C LYS A 281 30.32 -20.36 23.16
N ASP A 282 31.55 -19.83 23.24
CA ASP A 282 32.81 -20.56 23.42
C ASP A 282 33.23 -20.73 24.90
N GLY A 283 32.34 -20.39 25.84
CA GLY A 283 32.53 -20.63 27.26
C GLY A 283 33.36 -19.56 28.01
N ARG A 284 33.75 -18.46 27.37
CA ARG A 284 34.41 -17.34 28.02
C ARG A 284 33.47 -16.58 28.92
N ARG A 285 33.93 -16.09 30.03
CA ARG A 285 33.18 -15.18 30.92
C ARG A 285 33.55 -13.73 30.61
N LEU A 286 32.54 -12.93 30.35
CA LEU A 286 32.62 -11.48 30.15
C LEU A 286 31.83 -10.78 31.26
N GLU A 287 32.31 -9.63 31.74
CA GLU A 287 31.54 -8.78 32.65
C GLU A 287 30.87 -7.67 31.84
N ILE A 288 29.53 -7.66 31.82
CA ILE A 288 28.73 -6.70 31.10
C ILE A 288 28.06 -5.73 32.03
N LEU A 289 28.28 -4.44 31.81
CA LEU A 289 27.51 -3.37 32.45
C LEU A 289 26.29 -3.06 31.55
N LEU A 290 25.09 -3.22 32.09
CA LEU A 290 23.84 -3.12 31.38
C LEU A 290 23.04 -1.89 31.82
N ASN A 291 22.49 -1.16 30.85
CA ASN A 291 21.41 -0.21 31.05
C ASN A 291 20.15 -0.78 30.32
N ALA A 292 19.06 -0.95 31.06
CA ALA A 292 17.80 -1.49 30.56
C ALA A 292 16.71 -0.42 30.65
N THR A 293 16.03 -0.20 29.51
CA THR A 293 14.94 0.78 29.39
C THR A 293 13.70 0.15 28.79
N SER A 294 12.52 0.62 29.19
CA SER A 294 11.24 0.16 28.61
C SER A 294 11.06 0.64 27.18
N ARG A 295 10.69 -0.28 26.29
CA ARG A 295 10.25 0.06 24.93
C ARG A 295 8.73 0.22 24.92
N ARG A 296 8.24 1.35 24.39
CA ARG A 296 6.81 1.68 24.32
C ARG A 296 6.33 1.76 22.89
N ASN A 297 5.06 1.41 22.65
CA ASN A 297 4.38 1.68 21.41
C ASN A 297 3.91 3.15 21.33
N VAL A 298 3.25 3.52 20.22
CA VAL A 298 2.72 4.88 19.98
C VAL A 298 1.66 5.30 21.01
N ASP A 299 0.97 4.35 21.63
CA ASP A 299 -0.06 4.57 22.65
C ASP A 299 0.55 4.68 24.07
N GLY A 300 1.88 4.56 24.20
CA GLY A 300 2.60 4.61 25.46
C GLY A 300 2.64 3.28 26.25
N HIS A 301 2.02 2.20 25.73
CA HIS A 301 2.07 0.89 26.37
C HIS A 301 3.45 0.27 26.23
N ILE A 302 3.92 -0.36 27.30
CA ILE A 302 5.20 -1.07 27.28
C ILE A 302 5.05 -2.36 26.47
N ILE A 303 5.89 -2.49 25.45
CA ILE A 303 5.92 -3.62 24.51
C ILE A 303 7.21 -4.45 24.63
N GLY A 304 8.07 -4.11 25.55
CA GLY A 304 9.31 -4.82 25.78
C GLY A 304 10.38 -3.98 26.46
N VAL A 305 11.59 -4.49 26.45
CA VAL A 305 12.77 -3.83 27.04
C VAL A 305 13.89 -3.76 26.01
N VAL A 306 14.64 -2.67 25.99
CA VAL A 306 15.90 -2.54 25.24
C VAL A 306 17.03 -2.42 26.24
N GLY A 307 18.06 -3.24 26.07
CA GLY A 307 19.28 -3.21 26.83
C GLY A 307 20.46 -2.74 25.99
N ILE A 308 21.26 -1.83 26.55
CA ILE A 308 22.53 -1.42 25.99
C ILE A 308 23.62 -1.85 26.98
N GLY A 309 24.51 -2.70 26.52
CA GLY A 309 25.60 -3.23 27.32
C GLY A 309 26.93 -2.54 27.04
N GLN A 310 27.85 -2.69 27.98
CA GLN A 310 29.27 -2.35 27.84
C GLN A 310 30.08 -3.51 28.37
N ASP A 311 31.05 -4.02 27.60
CA ASP A 311 32.02 -4.97 28.09
C ASP A 311 33.01 -4.22 28.99
N ILE A 312 33.00 -4.56 30.29
CA ILE A 312 33.87 -3.97 31.30
C ILE A 312 34.93 -4.95 31.83
N THR A 313 35.07 -6.12 31.17
CA THR A 313 35.96 -7.20 31.60
C THR A 313 37.41 -6.72 31.79
N ALA A 314 37.96 -6.03 30.78
CA ALA A 314 39.33 -5.52 30.82
C ALA A 314 39.50 -4.44 31.89
N ARG A 315 38.51 -3.55 32.08
CA ARG A 315 38.54 -2.50 33.10
C ARG A 315 38.57 -3.08 34.50
N LEU A 316 37.70 -4.05 34.78
CA LEU A 316 37.67 -4.70 36.09
C LEU A 316 38.95 -5.50 36.38
N ALA A 317 39.53 -6.17 35.41
CA ALA A 317 40.82 -6.84 35.56
C ALA A 317 41.93 -5.86 35.91
N GLN A 318 41.97 -4.71 35.26
CA GLN A 318 42.95 -3.67 35.53
C GLN A 318 42.78 -3.04 36.93
N GLU A 319 41.53 -2.75 37.33
CA GLU A 319 41.23 -2.24 38.68
C GLU A 319 41.66 -3.23 39.79
N GLN A 320 41.46 -4.53 39.58
CA GLN A 320 41.89 -5.58 40.50
C GLN A 320 43.41 -5.69 40.57
N GLU A 321 44.13 -5.53 39.49
CA GLU A 321 45.57 -5.53 39.43
C GLU A 321 46.15 -4.33 40.20
N TYR A 322 45.59 -3.13 39.98
CA TYR A 322 45.97 -1.94 40.74
C TYR A 322 45.75 -2.08 42.26
N SER A 323 44.58 -2.63 42.66
CA SER A 323 44.30 -2.86 44.09
C SER A 323 45.31 -3.83 44.72
N ARG A 324 45.70 -4.89 44.03
CA ARG A 324 46.73 -5.85 44.52
C ARG A 324 48.10 -5.22 44.66
N LEU A 325 48.45 -4.25 43.80
CA LEU A 325 49.75 -3.53 43.89
C LEU A 325 49.79 -2.51 45.02
N ILE A 326 48.66 -1.99 45.49
CA ILE A 326 48.55 -1.01 46.58
C ILE A 326 48.55 -1.72 47.95
N ASP A 327 48.03 -2.94 48.02
CA ASP A 327 47.92 -3.74 49.25
C ASP A 327 49.20 -4.56 49.55
N THR A 328 50.26 -4.44 48.73
CA THR A 328 51.57 -5.01 48.88
C THR A 328 52.63 -3.96 49.25
#